data_655c6aa4ad500d8b108de8f316a61d2f
#
_entry.id   655c6aa4ad500d8b108de8f316a61d2f
#
_cell.length_a   1.000
_cell.length_b   1.000
_cell.length_c   1.000
_cell.angle_alpha   90.00
_cell.angle_beta   90.00
_cell.angle_gamma   90.00
#
_symmetry.space_group_name_H-M   'P 1'
#
loop_
_entity.id
_entity.type
_entity.pdbx_description
1 polymer ?
#
loop_
_entity_poly.entity_id
_entity_poly.type
_entity_poly.pdbx_seq_one_letter_code
_entity_poly.pdbx_strand_id
1 'polypeptide(L)'
;MAVEEALASIRRIRCETVAAALALITVAVLSVIALVEPPLAARLTVENGAIEWLQVLLDAGAALLFGRDLVRNARETGRVSPLELTIVACLIGLIIGEIDLDRLLFGTKVIATRFFVNSKVAIHWRLLAMLIVVGVPAAIAIFVVARFRAFWHEGWTAVAQPWGRVLAASVALSVVTEIFEKQLGHAPGVPQFFLDELFELVSAIGFVVAAAARPAS
;
A
#
# COMPACT_ATOMS: atom_id res chain seq x y z
N MET A 1 -28.82 19.28 11.87
CA MET A 1 -28.22 19.69 10.57
C MET A 1 -26.95 20.50 10.74
N ALA A 2 -26.97 21.75 11.24
CA ALA A 2 -25.76 22.59 11.38
C ALA A 2 -24.66 22.01 12.27
N VAL A 3 -25.00 21.35 13.38
CA VAL A 3 -24.03 20.71 14.29
C VAL A 3 -23.40 19.46 13.66
N GLU A 4 -24.16 18.69 12.91
CA GLU A 4 -23.63 17.52 12.19
C GLU A 4 -22.70 17.92 11.04
N GLU A 5 -23.04 18.99 10.32
CA GLU A 5 -22.15 19.55 9.29
C GLU A 5 -20.86 20.12 9.89
N ALA A 6 -20.94 20.78 11.04
CA ALA A 6 -19.78 21.27 11.77
C ALA A 6 -18.88 20.12 12.27
N LEU A 7 -19.48 19.06 12.84
CA LEU A 7 -18.74 17.86 13.26
C LEU A 7 -18.12 17.10 12.09
N ALA A 8 -18.83 17.00 10.97
CA ALA A 8 -18.29 16.43 9.75
C ALA A 8 -17.12 17.25 9.19
N SER A 9 -17.22 18.59 9.25
CA SER A 9 -16.16 19.51 8.85
C SER A 9 -14.91 19.38 9.74
N ILE A 10 -15.08 19.28 11.06
CA ILE A 10 -13.98 19.07 12.01
C ILE A 10 -13.30 17.72 11.79
N ARG A 11 -14.07 16.66 11.54
CA ARG A 11 -13.50 15.34 11.19
C ARG A 11 -12.73 15.39 9.86
N ARG A 12 -13.20 16.17 8.90
CA ARG A 12 -12.54 16.35 7.61
C ARG A 12 -11.14 16.94 7.75
N ILE A 13 -11.04 18.06 8.44
CA ILE A 13 -9.76 18.77 8.66
C ILE A 13 -8.79 17.89 9.44
N ARG A 14 -9.28 17.06 10.38
CA ARG A 14 -8.42 16.21 11.21
C ARG A 14 -7.73 15.09 10.43
N CYS A 15 -8.38 14.43 9.49
CA CYS A 15 -7.78 13.30 8.76
C CYS A 15 -6.57 13.75 7.93
N GLU A 16 -6.73 14.75 7.09
CA GLU A 16 -5.64 15.27 6.24
C GLU A 16 -4.53 15.93 7.08
N THR A 17 -4.91 16.66 8.12
CA THR A 17 -3.95 17.28 9.04
C THR A 17 -3.14 16.22 9.79
N VAL A 18 -3.78 15.15 10.26
CA VAL A 18 -3.11 14.06 10.95
C VAL A 18 -2.16 13.33 9.99
N ALA A 19 -2.62 13.02 8.77
CA ALA A 19 -1.77 12.38 7.77
C ALA A 19 -0.55 13.26 7.43
N ALA A 20 -0.78 14.56 7.18
CA ALA A 20 0.30 15.49 6.88
C ALA A 20 1.27 15.67 8.07
N ALA A 21 0.75 15.75 9.30
CA ALA A 21 1.59 15.88 10.49
C ALA A 21 2.44 14.63 10.72
N LEU A 22 1.86 13.44 10.60
CA LEU A 22 2.61 12.18 10.72
C LEU A 22 3.67 12.06 9.61
N ALA A 23 3.32 12.37 8.37
CA ALA A 23 4.27 12.39 7.26
C ALA A 23 5.43 13.34 7.53
N LEU A 24 5.16 14.60 7.94
CA LEU A 24 6.19 15.59 8.25
C LEU A 24 7.07 15.16 9.42
N ILE A 25 6.49 14.60 10.48
CA ILE A 25 7.25 14.09 11.63
C ILE A 25 8.16 12.95 11.18
N THR A 26 7.65 12.00 10.40
CA THR A 26 8.43 10.87 9.89
C THR A 26 9.59 11.36 9.02
N VAL A 27 9.32 12.25 8.07
CA VAL A 27 10.35 12.86 7.22
C VAL A 27 11.40 13.58 8.06
N ALA A 28 10.97 14.42 9.02
CA ALA A 28 11.88 15.16 9.87
C ALA A 28 12.76 14.26 10.73
N VAL A 29 12.16 13.27 11.41
CA VAL A 29 12.89 12.33 12.28
C VAL A 29 13.89 11.52 11.49
N LEU A 30 13.48 10.90 10.39
CA LEU A 30 14.40 10.09 9.59
C LEU A 30 15.49 10.93 8.92
N SER A 31 15.16 12.15 8.45
CA SER A 31 16.17 13.06 7.91
C SER A 31 17.20 13.48 8.97
N VAL A 32 16.77 13.76 10.20
CA VAL A 32 17.69 14.07 11.31
C VAL A 32 18.58 12.87 11.60
N ILE A 33 18.03 11.65 11.66
CA ILE A 33 18.82 10.43 11.85
C ILE A 33 19.85 10.26 10.73
N ALA A 34 19.46 10.49 9.48
CA ALA A 34 20.35 10.37 8.33
C ALA A 34 21.52 11.39 8.37
N LEU A 35 21.26 12.59 8.89
CA LEU A 35 22.28 13.65 8.99
C LEU A 35 23.19 13.48 10.21
N VAL A 36 22.65 13.06 11.35
CA VAL A 36 23.40 12.99 12.62
C VAL A 36 24.10 11.64 12.79
N GLU A 37 23.43 10.57 12.40
CA GLU A 37 23.86 9.18 12.58
C GLU A 37 23.72 8.36 11.29
N PRO A 38 24.49 8.67 10.23
CA PRO A 38 24.38 7.96 8.94
C PRO A 38 24.50 6.43 9.06
N PRO A 39 25.33 5.86 9.94
CA PRO A 39 25.39 4.40 10.12
C PRO A 39 24.09 3.82 10.67
N LEU A 40 23.37 4.56 11.52
CA LEU A 40 22.07 4.14 12.03
C LEU A 40 21.02 4.20 10.92
N ALA A 41 20.98 5.29 10.15
CA ALA A 41 20.11 5.39 8.99
C ALA A 41 20.29 4.20 8.04
N ALA A 42 21.53 3.88 7.68
CA ALA A 42 21.85 2.74 6.82
C ALA A 42 21.38 1.38 7.40
N ARG A 43 21.39 1.21 8.72
CA ARG A 43 20.87 -0.01 9.37
C ARG A 43 19.34 -0.07 9.39
N LEU A 44 18.67 1.07 9.48
CA LEU A 44 17.22 1.15 9.52
C LEU A 44 16.61 0.93 8.13
N THR A 45 17.32 1.33 7.07
CA THR A 45 16.89 1.22 5.67
C THR A 45 17.52 0.04 4.93
N VAL A 46 18.10 -0.91 5.63
CA VAL A 46 18.61 -2.14 5.01
C VAL A 46 17.45 -3.06 4.63
N GLU A 47 17.59 -3.79 3.54
CA GLU A 47 16.63 -4.84 3.11
C GLU A 47 16.30 -5.78 4.27
N ASN A 48 15.02 -5.99 4.56
CA ASN A 48 14.49 -6.65 5.77
C ASN A 48 14.79 -5.89 7.09
N GLY A 49 14.95 -4.58 7.02
CA GLY A 49 15.20 -3.69 8.16
C GLY A 49 13.96 -3.36 8.98
N ALA A 50 14.17 -2.54 10.01
CA ALA A 50 13.09 -2.16 10.93
C ALA A 50 12.01 -1.31 10.26
N ILE A 51 12.37 -0.47 9.29
CA ILE A 51 11.43 0.38 8.55
C ILE A 51 10.51 -0.47 7.69
N GLU A 52 11.05 -1.40 6.92
CA GLU A 52 10.30 -2.33 6.08
C GLU A 52 9.30 -3.18 6.89
N TRP A 53 9.71 -3.71 8.04
CA TRP A 53 8.78 -4.40 8.94
C TRP A 53 7.68 -3.49 9.50
N LEU A 54 7.99 -2.22 9.75
CA LEU A 54 6.99 -1.24 10.17
C LEU A 54 5.99 -0.95 9.05
N GLN A 55 6.45 -0.84 7.81
CA GLN A 55 5.59 -0.70 6.61
C GLN A 55 4.65 -1.89 6.48
N VAL A 56 5.18 -3.11 6.54
CA VAL A 56 4.39 -4.35 6.50
C VAL A 56 3.28 -4.36 7.57
N LEU A 57 3.60 -3.94 8.80
CA LEU A 57 2.61 -3.87 9.88
C LEU A 57 1.55 -2.81 9.62
N LEU A 58 1.93 -1.66 9.10
CA LEU A 58 1.00 -0.58 8.76
C LEU A 58 0.09 -0.99 7.60
N ASP A 59 0.64 -1.55 6.54
CA ASP A 59 -0.13 -2.03 5.39
C ASP A 59 -1.07 -3.18 5.77
N ALA A 60 -0.63 -4.09 6.63
CA ALA A 60 -1.49 -5.14 7.18
C ALA A 60 -2.63 -4.54 8.02
N GLY A 61 -2.35 -3.54 8.85
CA GLY A 61 -3.36 -2.79 9.59
C GLY A 61 -4.39 -2.13 8.67
N ALA A 62 -3.92 -1.45 7.62
CA ALA A 62 -4.80 -0.84 6.61
C ALA A 62 -5.62 -1.90 5.86
N ALA A 63 -5.00 -3.00 5.42
CA ALA A 63 -5.67 -4.10 4.74
C ALA A 63 -6.76 -4.74 5.60
N LEU A 64 -6.51 -4.92 6.89
CA LEU A 64 -7.50 -5.45 7.84
C LEU A 64 -8.70 -4.50 8.01
N LEU A 65 -8.45 -3.19 8.12
CA LEU A 65 -9.51 -2.19 8.26
C LEU A 65 -10.38 -2.11 7.00
N PHE A 66 -9.77 -1.97 5.81
CA PHE A 66 -10.49 -1.97 4.55
C PHE A 66 -11.17 -3.31 4.27
N GLY A 67 -10.51 -4.43 4.58
CA GLY A 67 -11.06 -5.78 4.42
C GLY A 67 -12.29 -6.03 5.30
N ARG A 68 -12.25 -5.56 6.56
CA ARG A 68 -13.40 -5.61 7.46
C ARG A 68 -14.59 -4.85 6.86
N ASP A 69 -14.34 -3.65 6.36
CA ASP A 69 -15.39 -2.81 5.79
C ASP A 69 -15.93 -3.42 4.48
N LEU A 70 -15.06 -3.96 3.63
CA LEU A 70 -15.44 -4.70 2.43
C LEU A 70 -16.41 -5.86 2.76
N VAL A 71 -16.06 -6.69 3.76
CA VAL A 71 -16.87 -7.84 4.17
C VAL A 71 -18.20 -7.38 4.77
N ARG A 72 -18.19 -6.34 5.62
CA ARG A 72 -19.39 -5.77 6.20
C ARG A 72 -20.32 -5.25 5.12
N ASN A 73 -19.83 -4.40 4.22
CA ASN A 73 -20.62 -3.83 3.12
C ASN A 73 -21.17 -4.91 2.19
N ALA A 74 -20.38 -5.95 1.90
CA ALA A 74 -20.83 -7.07 1.07
C ALA A 74 -21.96 -7.85 1.75
N ARG A 75 -21.92 -8.02 3.09
CA ARG A 75 -23.00 -8.68 3.85
C ARG A 75 -24.28 -7.85 3.91
N GLU A 76 -24.16 -6.53 4.08
CA GLU A 76 -25.30 -5.62 4.22
C GLU A 76 -25.99 -5.35 2.88
N THR A 77 -25.21 -5.19 1.80
CA THR A 77 -25.73 -4.82 0.48
C THR A 77 -25.89 -5.99 -0.48
N GLY A 78 -25.33 -7.15 -0.17
CA GLY A 78 -25.24 -8.29 -1.07
C GLY A 78 -24.29 -8.05 -2.27
N ARG A 79 -23.49 -7.00 -2.25
CA ARG A 79 -22.60 -6.61 -3.36
C ARG A 79 -21.20 -6.31 -2.88
N VAL A 80 -20.22 -6.77 -3.66
CA VAL A 80 -18.81 -6.47 -3.41
C VAL A 80 -18.45 -5.16 -4.12
N SER A 81 -17.90 -4.19 -3.37
CA SER A 81 -17.39 -2.94 -3.92
C SER A 81 -16.11 -3.20 -4.71
N PRO A 82 -16.05 -2.82 -5.99
CA PRO A 82 -14.85 -3.01 -6.79
C PRO A 82 -13.68 -2.12 -6.35
N LEU A 83 -13.95 -0.94 -5.82
CA LEU A 83 -12.91 -0.07 -5.26
C LEU A 83 -12.28 -0.67 -4.01
N GLU A 84 -13.10 -1.09 -3.05
CA GLU A 84 -12.61 -1.69 -1.80
C GLU A 84 -11.82 -2.97 -2.04
N LEU A 85 -12.32 -3.83 -2.93
CA LEU A 85 -11.61 -5.05 -3.30
C LEU A 85 -10.24 -4.74 -3.91
N THR A 86 -10.17 -3.72 -4.77
CA THR A 86 -8.91 -3.29 -5.38
C THR A 86 -7.93 -2.76 -4.32
N ILE A 87 -8.40 -1.92 -3.39
CA ILE A 87 -7.56 -1.39 -2.31
C ILE A 87 -6.98 -2.54 -1.47
N VAL A 88 -7.83 -3.46 -1.02
CA VAL A 88 -7.38 -4.61 -0.21
C VAL A 88 -6.38 -5.48 -0.98
N ALA A 89 -6.66 -5.75 -2.26
CA ALA A 89 -5.76 -6.54 -3.09
C ALA A 89 -4.40 -5.86 -3.31
N CYS A 90 -4.38 -4.55 -3.54
CA CYS A 90 -3.13 -3.79 -3.67
C CYS A 90 -2.33 -3.80 -2.37
N LEU A 91 -2.96 -3.58 -1.20
CA LEU A 91 -2.28 -3.65 0.09
C LEU A 91 -1.70 -5.04 0.37
N ILE A 92 -2.45 -6.11 0.06
CA ILE A 92 -1.92 -7.48 0.17
C ILE A 92 -0.74 -7.68 -0.79
N GLY A 93 -0.82 -7.13 -1.99
CA GLY A 93 0.28 -7.16 -2.97
C GLY A 93 1.54 -6.49 -2.45
N LEU A 94 1.42 -5.30 -1.82
CA LEU A 94 2.53 -4.60 -1.19
C LEU A 94 3.16 -5.45 -0.08
N ILE A 95 2.34 -5.97 0.86
CA ILE A 95 2.81 -6.84 1.95
C ILE A 95 3.58 -8.05 1.41
N ILE A 96 3.07 -8.71 0.36
CA ILE A 96 3.74 -9.88 -0.23
C ILE A 96 5.06 -9.48 -0.88
N GLY A 97 5.12 -8.30 -1.50
CA GLY A 97 6.33 -7.73 -2.08
C GLY A 97 7.42 -7.48 -1.04
N GLU A 98 7.05 -6.81 0.04
CA GLU A 98 7.96 -6.44 1.14
C GLU A 98 8.54 -7.65 1.89
N ILE A 99 7.72 -8.68 2.15
CA ILE A 99 8.17 -9.87 2.90
C ILE A 99 9.10 -10.78 2.04
N ASP A 100 9.31 -10.46 0.75
CA ASP A 100 10.01 -11.37 -0.18
C ASP A 100 9.49 -12.83 -0.04
N LEU A 101 8.18 -12.97 0.13
CA LEU A 101 7.52 -14.26 0.46
C LEU A 101 7.89 -15.37 -0.52
N ASP A 102 8.20 -15.02 -1.73
CA ASP A 102 8.66 -15.93 -2.78
C ASP A 102 10.07 -16.46 -2.51
N ARG A 103 10.99 -15.65 -2.01
CA ARG A 103 12.32 -16.10 -1.57
C ARG A 103 12.20 -17.00 -0.35
N LEU A 104 11.32 -16.64 0.60
CA LEU A 104 11.10 -17.43 1.81
C LEU A 104 10.53 -18.82 1.49
N LEU A 105 9.56 -18.92 0.59
CA LEU A 105 8.88 -20.17 0.26
C LEU A 105 9.64 -21.02 -0.77
N PHE A 106 10.32 -20.40 -1.73
CA PHE A 106 10.90 -21.09 -2.89
C PHE A 106 12.41 -20.92 -3.01
N GLY A 107 13.04 -20.11 -2.16
CA GLY A 107 14.47 -19.80 -2.24
C GLY A 107 14.89 -18.97 -3.46
N THR A 108 13.92 -18.53 -4.28
CA THR A 108 14.14 -17.76 -5.51
C THR A 108 12.99 -16.82 -5.77
N LYS A 109 13.23 -15.65 -6.40
CA LYS A 109 12.15 -14.73 -6.81
C LYS A 109 11.21 -15.41 -7.81
N VAL A 110 9.93 -15.54 -7.44
CA VAL A 110 8.87 -16.17 -8.25
C VAL A 110 8.45 -15.25 -9.41
N ILE A 111 8.51 -13.94 -9.22
CA ILE A 111 8.17 -12.95 -10.25
C ILE A 111 9.18 -12.97 -11.41
N ALA A 112 10.34 -13.62 -11.23
CA ALA A 112 11.29 -13.82 -12.32
C ALA A 112 10.82 -14.92 -13.28
N THR A 113 10.82 -14.63 -14.59
CA THR A 113 10.48 -15.60 -15.64
C THR A 113 11.25 -16.93 -15.53
N ARG A 114 12.46 -16.87 -14.95
CA ARG A 114 13.30 -18.05 -14.67
C ARG A 114 12.66 -19.05 -13.71
N PHE A 115 11.78 -18.63 -12.80
CA PHE A 115 11.09 -19.56 -11.90
C PHE A 115 10.16 -20.50 -12.66
N PHE A 116 9.41 -19.99 -13.62
CA PHE A 116 8.44 -20.76 -14.40
C PHE A 116 9.06 -21.74 -15.38
N VAL A 117 10.31 -21.48 -15.82
CA VAL A 117 11.08 -22.38 -16.71
C VAL A 117 12.08 -23.26 -15.96
N ASN A 118 12.23 -23.11 -14.64
CA ASN A 118 13.20 -23.85 -13.86
C ASN A 118 12.73 -25.30 -13.64
N SER A 119 13.40 -26.26 -14.26
CA SER A 119 13.09 -27.69 -14.15
C SER A 119 13.28 -28.29 -12.74
N LYS A 120 14.02 -27.58 -11.85
CA LYS A 120 14.22 -28.02 -10.45
C LYS A 120 13.00 -27.77 -9.58
N VAL A 121 12.10 -26.87 -9.98
CA VAL A 121 10.85 -26.60 -9.25
C VAL A 121 9.76 -27.53 -9.79
N ALA A 122 9.10 -28.27 -8.91
CA ALA A 122 8.03 -29.19 -9.29
C ALA A 122 6.88 -28.44 -9.97
N ILE A 123 6.28 -29.05 -10.99
CA ILE A 123 5.27 -28.41 -11.87
C ILE A 123 4.07 -27.85 -11.10
N HIS A 124 3.61 -28.56 -10.06
CA HIS A 124 2.47 -28.10 -9.24
C HIS A 124 2.76 -26.77 -8.51
N TRP A 125 3.99 -26.56 -8.03
CA TRP A 125 4.39 -25.29 -7.42
C TRP A 125 4.47 -24.16 -8.44
N ARG A 126 4.93 -24.43 -9.65
CA ARG A 126 4.95 -23.45 -10.75
C ARG A 126 3.52 -23.05 -11.16
N LEU A 127 2.61 -24.03 -11.25
CA LEU A 127 1.20 -23.76 -11.56
C LEU A 127 0.50 -22.99 -10.44
N LEU A 128 0.75 -23.32 -9.18
CA LEU A 128 0.21 -22.62 -8.04
C LEU A 128 0.72 -21.17 -7.99
N ALA A 129 2.02 -20.97 -8.16
CA ALA A 129 2.61 -19.64 -8.25
C ALA A 129 2.02 -18.81 -9.40
N MET A 130 1.87 -19.42 -10.59
CA MET A 130 1.22 -18.75 -11.72
C MET A 130 -0.22 -18.37 -11.44
N LEU A 131 -0.99 -19.26 -10.79
CA LEU A 131 -2.36 -18.97 -10.38
C LEU A 131 -2.42 -17.79 -9.40
N ILE A 132 -1.53 -17.72 -8.43
CA ILE A 132 -1.50 -16.65 -7.43
C ILE A 132 -1.00 -15.34 -8.07
N VAL A 133 0.15 -15.37 -8.75
CA VAL A 133 0.82 -14.16 -9.24
C VAL A 133 0.13 -13.56 -10.48
N VAL A 134 -0.46 -14.40 -11.32
CA VAL A 134 -1.12 -13.95 -12.56
C VAL A 134 -2.63 -14.09 -12.47
N GLY A 135 -3.12 -15.24 -12.00
CA GLY A 135 -4.54 -15.57 -12.00
C GLY A 135 -5.35 -14.68 -11.06
N VAL A 136 -4.88 -14.44 -9.83
CA VAL A 136 -5.59 -13.60 -8.86
C VAL A 136 -5.66 -12.13 -9.33
N PRO A 137 -4.54 -11.46 -9.70
CA PRO A 137 -4.60 -10.11 -10.24
C PRO A 137 -5.44 -10.01 -11.52
N ALA A 138 -5.35 -11.00 -12.41
CA ALA A 138 -6.18 -11.02 -13.62
C ALA A 138 -7.67 -11.13 -13.29
N ALA A 139 -8.06 -11.99 -12.36
CA ALA A 139 -9.45 -12.12 -11.92
C ALA A 139 -9.98 -10.80 -11.32
N ILE A 140 -9.18 -10.11 -10.49
CA ILE A 140 -9.51 -8.81 -9.92
C ILE A 140 -9.64 -7.78 -11.04
N ALA A 141 -8.70 -7.72 -11.97
CA ALA A 141 -8.75 -6.81 -13.11
C ALA A 141 -10.00 -7.03 -13.98
N ILE A 142 -10.34 -8.29 -14.28
CA ILE A 142 -11.56 -8.63 -15.02
C ILE A 142 -12.81 -8.16 -14.25
N PHE A 143 -12.86 -8.40 -12.93
CA PHE A 143 -13.98 -7.95 -12.09
C PHE A 143 -14.12 -6.43 -12.09
N VAL A 144 -13.00 -5.69 -11.96
CA VAL A 144 -12.98 -4.21 -11.99
C VAL A 144 -13.42 -3.69 -13.36
N VAL A 145 -12.91 -4.28 -14.46
CA VAL A 145 -13.32 -3.90 -15.82
C VAL A 145 -14.80 -4.17 -16.06
N ALA A 146 -15.29 -5.34 -15.64
CA ALA A 146 -16.73 -5.67 -15.76
C ALA A 146 -17.62 -4.71 -14.96
N ARG A 147 -17.08 -4.09 -13.91
CA ARG A 147 -17.78 -3.13 -13.04
C ARG A 147 -17.19 -1.72 -13.10
N PHE A 148 -16.57 -1.36 -14.22
CA PHE A 148 -15.81 -0.12 -14.36
C PHE A 148 -16.61 1.13 -13.98
N ARG A 149 -17.89 1.21 -14.35
CA ARG A 149 -18.74 2.34 -13.99
C ARG A 149 -18.90 2.49 -12.46
N ALA A 150 -19.10 1.37 -11.76
CA ALA A 150 -19.20 1.38 -10.30
C ALA A 150 -17.86 1.77 -9.67
N PHE A 151 -16.76 1.15 -10.11
CA PHE A 151 -15.40 1.47 -9.66
C PHE A 151 -15.09 2.97 -9.83
N TRP A 152 -15.39 3.53 -11.00
CA TRP A 152 -15.16 4.94 -11.29
C TRP A 152 -16.00 5.88 -10.41
N HIS A 153 -17.29 5.57 -10.25
CA HIS A 153 -18.18 6.34 -9.40
C HIS A 153 -17.76 6.27 -7.92
N GLU A 154 -17.44 5.09 -7.41
CA GLU A 154 -16.95 4.90 -6.04
C GLU A 154 -15.62 5.65 -5.85
N GLY A 155 -14.71 5.61 -6.79
CA GLY A 155 -13.43 6.32 -6.77
C GLY A 155 -13.60 7.83 -6.65
N TRP A 156 -14.45 8.43 -7.49
CA TRP A 156 -14.74 9.86 -7.42
C TRP A 156 -15.43 10.25 -6.12
N THR A 157 -16.36 9.43 -5.66
CA THR A 157 -17.05 9.65 -4.37
C THR A 157 -16.06 9.56 -3.21
N ALA A 158 -15.12 8.63 -3.26
CA ALA A 158 -14.06 8.51 -2.28
C ALA A 158 -13.15 9.74 -2.27
N VAL A 159 -12.63 10.16 -3.42
CA VAL A 159 -11.73 11.33 -3.55
C VAL A 159 -12.42 12.64 -3.13
N ALA A 160 -13.73 12.73 -3.25
CA ALA A 160 -14.48 13.87 -2.71
C ALA A 160 -14.43 13.94 -1.15
N GLN A 161 -14.08 12.83 -0.50
CA GLN A 161 -13.95 12.73 0.95
C GLN A 161 -12.48 12.84 1.40
N PRO A 162 -12.21 13.31 2.65
CA PRO A 162 -10.84 13.48 3.15
C PRO A 162 -10.02 12.19 3.17
N TRP A 163 -10.61 11.08 3.63
CA TRP A 163 -9.94 9.78 3.66
C TRP A 163 -9.54 9.30 2.26
N GLY A 164 -10.39 9.55 1.26
CA GLY A 164 -10.09 9.16 -0.12
C GLY A 164 -9.02 10.03 -0.76
N ARG A 165 -8.89 11.31 -0.37
CA ARG A 165 -7.78 12.16 -0.80
C ARG A 165 -6.46 11.72 -0.19
N VAL A 166 -6.45 11.37 1.10
CA VAL A 166 -5.27 10.80 1.77
C VAL A 166 -4.88 9.47 1.11
N LEU A 167 -5.85 8.60 0.85
CA LEU A 167 -5.61 7.34 0.13
C LEU A 167 -5.01 7.59 -1.26
N ALA A 168 -5.60 8.49 -2.04
CA ALA A 168 -5.11 8.80 -3.39
C ALA A 168 -3.70 9.40 -3.37
N ALA A 169 -3.39 10.26 -2.39
CA ALA A 169 -2.05 10.80 -2.20
C ALA A 169 -1.04 9.71 -1.83
N SER A 170 -1.41 8.75 -0.97
CA SER A 170 -0.57 7.61 -0.59
C SER A 170 -0.30 6.70 -1.79
N VAL A 171 -1.33 6.36 -2.56
CA VAL A 171 -1.17 5.58 -3.80
C VAL A 171 -0.26 6.32 -4.80
N ALA A 172 -0.46 7.63 -5.00
CA ALA A 172 0.39 8.41 -5.88
C ALA A 172 1.86 8.42 -5.39
N LEU A 173 2.07 8.51 -4.08
CA LEU A 173 3.40 8.47 -3.50
C LEU A 173 4.07 7.11 -3.71
N SER A 174 3.37 5.99 -3.46
CA SER A 174 3.90 4.63 -3.74
C SER A 174 4.29 4.46 -5.20
N VAL A 175 3.45 4.94 -6.14
CA VAL A 175 3.77 4.87 -7.57
C VAL A 175 4.99 5.73 -7.92
N VAL A 176 5.11 6.92 -7.32
CA VAL A 176 6.28 7.78 -7.51
C VAL A 176 7.54 7.10 -6.99
N THR A 177 7.49 6.48 -5.81
CA THR A 177 8.63 5.75 -5.22
C THR A 177 9.10 4.63 -6.15
N GLU A 178 8.20 3.80 -6.62
CA GLU A 178 8.51 2.70 -7.55
C GLU A 178 9.15 3.18 -8.86
N ILE A 179 8.71 4.35 -9.37
CA ILE A 179 9.33 4.98 -10.55
C ILE A 179 10.73 5.49 -10.21
N PHE A 180 10.90 6.13 -9.05
CA PHE A 180 12.20 6.64 -8.61
C PHE A 180 13.22 5.51 -8.42
N GLU A 181 12.85 4.43 -7.76
CA GLU A 181 13.71 3.26 -7.57
C GLU A 181 14.21 2.72 -8.92
N LYS A 182 13.31 2.52 -9.88
CA LYS A 182 13.64 1.92 -11.19
C LYS A 182 14.38 2.86 -12.14
N GLN A 183 14.09 4.15 -12.10
CA GLN A 183 14.60 5.12 -13.08
C GLN A 183 15.81 5.92 -12.57
N LEU A 184 15.83 6.26 -11.30
CA LEU A 184 16.83 7.14 -10.69
C LEU A 184 17.80 6.39 -9.77
N GLY A 185 17.60 5.11 -9.57
CA GLY A 185 18.38 4.22 -8.71
C GLY A 185 19.89 4.20 -8.93
N HIS A 186 20.43 5.04 -9.82
CA HIS A 186 21.85 5.10 -10.15
C HIS A 186 22.42 6.54 -10.12
N ALA A 187 21.71 7.50 -9.53
CA ALA A 187 22.23 8.87 -9.44
C ALA A 187 23.36 8.97 -8.39
N PRO A 188 24.57 9.37 -8.76
CA PRO A 188 25.71 9.40 -7.83
C PRO A 188 25.47 10.43 -6.71
N GLY A 189 25.65 10.02 -5.46
CA GLY A 189 25.67 10.92 -4.30
C GLY A 189 24.37 11.07 -3.51
N VAL A 190 23.27 10.42 -3.91
CA VAL A 190 22.03 10.38 -3.14
C VAL A 190 21.95 9.01 -2.44
N PRO A 191 21.67 8.95 -1.13
CA PRO A 191 21.35 7.70 -0.45
C PRO A 191 19.94 7.24 -0.90
N GLN A 192 19.88 6.51 -2.00
CA GLN A 192 18.64 6.18 -2.70
C GLN A 192 17.74 5.31 -1.85
N PHE A 193 18.29 4.25 -1.27
CA PHE A 193 17.54 3.37 -0.36
C PHE A 193 16.83 4.14 0.77
N PHE A 194 17.42 5.21 1.26
CA PHE A 194 16.81 6.01 2.31
C PHE A 194 15.57 6.76 1.86
N LEU A 195 15.56 7.32 0.66
CA LEU A 195 14.41 8.07 0.13
C LEU A 195 13.26 7.13 -0.23
N ASP A 196 13.59 5.98 -0.80
CA ASP A 196 12.61 4.97 -1.18
C ASP A 196 11.88 4.48 0.07
N GLU A 197 12.59 3.99 1.07
CA GLU A 197 12.03 3.55 2.35
C GLU A 197 11.25 4.64 3.08
N LEU A 198 11.73 5.90 3.01
CA LEU A 198 11.03 7.03 3.60
C LEU A 198 9.67 7.27 2.96
N PHE A 199 9.60 7.28 1.63
CA PHE A 199 8.35 7.52 0.91
C PHE A 199 7.38 6.35 1.05
N GLU A 200 7.86 5.12 1.05
CA GLU A 200 7.06 3.93 1.32
C GLU A 200 6.46 3.96 2.72
N LEU A 201 7.25 4.29 3.73
CA LEU A 201 6.75 4.42 5.10
C LEU A 201 5.69 5.54 5.22
N VAL A 202 5.91 6.69 4.58
CA VAL A 202 4.91 7.78 4.55
C VAL A 202 3.63 7.33 3.86
N SER A 203 3.75 6.55 2.79
CA SER A 203 2.63 5.96 2.06
C SER A 203 1.83 4.99 2.93
N ALA A 204 2.51 4.08 3.63
CA ALA A 204 1.90 3.11 4.55
C ALA A 204 1.17 3.80 5.71
N ILE A 205 1.76 4.86 6.30
CA ILE A 205 1.08 5.71 7.29
C ILE A 205 -0.20 6.29 6.71
N GLY A 206 -0.15 6.82 5.50
CA GLY A 206 -1.32 7.40 4.82
C GLY A 206 -2.42 6.36 4.57
N PHE A 207 -2.09 5.14 4.21
CA PHE A 207 -3.07 4.04 4.06
C PHE A 207 -3.79 3.76 5.37
N VAL A 208 -3.08 3.66 6.50
CA VAL A 208 -3.69 3.43 7.81
C VAL A 208 -4.57 4.60 8.21
N VAL A 209 -4.11 5.85 8.04
CA VAL A 209 -4.91 7.05 8.37
C VAL A 209 -6.18 7.11 7.52
N ALA A 210 -6.08 6.82 6.22
CA ALA A 210 -7.23 6.77 5.32
C ALA A 210 -8.23 5.69 5.77
N ALA A 211 -7.75 4.49 6.09
CA ALA A 211 -8.60 3.39 6.56
C ALA A 211 -9.30 3.72 7.89
N ALA A 212 -8.58 4.31 8.85
CA ALA A 212 -9.11 4.66 10.17
C ALA A 212 -10.10 5.85 10.13
N ALA A 213 -9.90 6.78 9.18
CA ALA A 213 -10.75 7.96 9.04
C ALA A 213 -12.02 7.71 8.22
N ARG A 214 -12.13 6.55 7.60
CA ARG A 214 -13.29 6.18 6.80
C ARG A 214 -14.54 6.11 7.69
N PRO A 215 -15.64 6.77 7.32
CA PRO A 215 -16.88 6.65 8.06
C PRO A 215 -17.38 5.20 8.03
N ALA A 216 -17.87 4.74 9.16
CA ALA A 216 -18.60 3.47 9.20
C ALA A 216 -19.86 3.62 8.34
N SER A 217 -19.97 2.86 7.25
CA SER A 217 -21.14 2.81 6.38
C SER A 217 -22.26 2.06 7.08
#